data_32240e40a1406564bb8219ea66d306c4
#
_entry.id   32240e40a1406564bb8219ea66d306c4
#
_cell.length_a   1.000
_cell.length_b   1.000
_cell.length_c   1.000
_cell.angle_alpha   90.00
_cell.angle_beta   90.00
_cell.angle_gamma   90.00
#
_symmetry.space_group_name_H-M   'P 1'
#
loop_
_entity.id
_entity.type
_entity.pdbx_description
1 polymer ?
#
loop_
_entity_poly.entity_id
_entity_poly.type
_entity_poly.pdbx_seq_one_letter_code
_entity_poly.pdbx_strand_id
1 'polypeptide(L)'
;MRHVISILLENEAGALSRVVGLFSQRGYNIDCLTVAPTDDPTLSRCTILTTGEKDEAEQITKQLHKLVCVFRVSALLEEAEGGLERELVLVKLYTPNRSIRDEVKSLADIFHARIIDLNAEIFTLEFVGSSAESDNFIETLGKIVEIQEVVRSGLVGIAKGSHFMKP
;
A
#
# COMPACT_ATOMS: atom_id res chain seq x y z
N MET A 1 9.81 -13.38 -4.97
CA MET A 1 9.57 -12.12 -5.72
C MET A 1 8.38 -11.39 -5.11
N ARG A 2 8.30 -10.06 -5.30
CA ARG A 2 7.19 -9.22 -4.83
C ARG A 2 6.11 -9.16 -5.93
N HIS A 3 4.86 -9.45 -5.57
CA HIS A 3 3.72 -9.44 -6.48
C HIS A 3 2.65 -8.48 -5.97
N VAL A 4 2.18 -7.60 -6.84
CA VAL A 4 1.07 -6.67 -6.54
C VAL A 4 -0.14 -7.09 -7.38
N ILE A 5 -1.14 -7.61 -6.71
CA ILE A 5 -2.36 -8.14 -7.33
C ILE A 5 -3.50 -7.16 -7.05
N SER A 6 -4.10 -6.66 -8.12
CA SER A 6 -5.27 -5.81 -8.05
C SER A 6 -6.52 -6.60 -8.42
N ILE A 7 -7.57 -6.45 -7.63
CA ILE A 7 -8.81 -7.23 -7.73
C ILE A 7 -9.99 -6.27 -7.74
N LEU A 8 -10.87 -6.41 -8.71
CA LEU A 8 -12.18 -5.79 -8.72
C LEU A 8 -13.20 -6.82 -8.26
N LEU A 9 -13.92 -6.53 -7.18
CA LEU A 9 -14.85 -7.46 -6.55
C LEU A 9 -16.15 -6.76 -6.14
N GLU A 10 -17.19 -7.56 -5.89
CA GLU A 10 -18.46 -7.08 -5.33
C GLU A 10 -18.25 -6.39 -3.98
N ASN A 11 -18.90 -5.25 -3.78
CA ASN A 11 -18.91 -4.55 -2.50
C ASN A 11 -20.01 -5.11 -1.60
N GLU A 12 -19.91 -6.40 -1.27
CA GLU A 12 -20.87 -7.11 -0.44
C GLU A 12 -20.22 -7.79 0.76
N ALA A 13 -21.01 -8.03 1.79
CA ALA A 13 -20.56 -8.76 2.97
C ALA A 13 -20.03 -10.15 2.60
N GLY A 14 -18.82 -10.48 3.05
CA GLY A 14 -18.17 -11.76 2.80
C GLY A 14 -17.35 -11.85 1.52
N ALA A 15 -17.43 -10.89 0.59
CA ALA A 15 -16.62 -10.90 -0.64
C ALA A 15 -15.12 -10.86 -0.32
N LEU A 16 -14.69 -9.91 0.51
CA LEU A 16 -13.30 -9.82 0.98
C LEU A 16 -12.86 -11.08 1.75
N SER A 17 -13.74 -11.65 2.58
CA SER A 17 -13.43 -12.87 3.35
C SER A 17 -13.15 -14.07 2.45
N ARG A 18 -13.83 -14.18 1.31
CA ARG A 18 -13.58 -15.24 0.32
C ARG A 18 -12.22 -15.08 -0.34
N VAL A 19 -11.84 -13.84 -0.67
CA VAL A 19 -10.51 -13.50 -1.23
C VAL A 19 -9.42 -13.87 -0.23
N VAL A 20 -9.49 -13.35 1.00
CA VAL A 20 -8.49 -13.61 2.06
C VAL A 20 -8.44 -15.11 2.42
N GLY A 21 -9.60 -15.77 2.48
CA GLY A 21 -9.72 -17.20 2.75
C GLY A 21 -8.98 -18.06 1.72
N LEU A 22 -8.97 -17.65 0.46
CA LEU A 22 -8.22 -18.35 -0.60
C LEU A 22 -6.71 -18.30 -0.34
N PHE A 23 -6.16 -17.16 0.06
CA PHE A 23 -4.76 -17.04 0.43
C PHE A 23 -4.41 -17.92 1.62
N SER A 24 -5.23 -17.87 2.68
CA SER A 24 -5.04 -18.68 3.90
C SER A 24 -5.08 -20.18 3.62
N GLN A 25 -6.05 -20.66 2.83
CA GLN A 25 -6.18 -22.08 2.48
C GLN A 25 -5.00 -22.62 1.69
N ARG A 26 -4.31 -21.77 0.95
CA ARG A 26 -3.16 -22.14 0.12
C ARG A 26 -1.82 -21.88 0.81
N GLY A 27 -1.83 -21.33 2.03
CA GLY A 27 -0.62 -21.01 2.78
C GLY A 27 0.16 -19.79 2.25
N TYR A 28 -0.49 -18.93 1.45
CA TYR A 28 0.13 -17.71 0.96
C TYR A 28 0.01 -16.58 1.98
N ASN A 29 1.11 -15.86 2.21
CA ASN A 29 1.10 -14.69 3.07
C ASN A 29 0.54 -13.47 2.33
N ILE A 30 -0.22 -12.64 3.05
CA ILE A 30 -0.62 -11.30 2.61
C ILE A 30 0.23 -10.30 3.38
N ASP A 31 1.20 -9.67 2.69
CA ASP A 31 2.09 -8.67 3.29
C ASP A 31 1.38 -7.34 3.48
N CYS A 32 0.47 -6.99 2.54
CA CYS A 32 -0.34 -5.79 2.60
C CYS A 32 -1.70 -6.04 1.91
N LEU A 33 -2.75 -5.47 2.47
CA LEU A 33 -4.11 -5.50 1.92
C LEU A 33 -4.74 -4.12 2.04
N THR A 34 -5.21 -3.59 0.92
CA THR A 34 -5.97 -2.35 0.88
C THR A 34 -7.26 -2.58 0.11
N VAL A 35 -8.39 -2.12 0.63
CA VAL A 35 -9.68 -2.22 -0.05
C VAL A 35 -10.49 -0.95 0.15
N ALA A 36 -11.11 -0.50 -0.92
CA ALA A 36 -12.04 0.64 -0.91
C ALA A 36 -13.09 0.50 -2.00
N PRO A 37 -14.28 1.08 -1.84
CA PRO A 37 -15.26 1.21 -2.91
C PRO A 37 -14.67 1.98 -4.11
N THR A 38 -15.17 1.69 -5.31
CA THR A 38 -14.85 2.42 -6.54
C THR A 38 -15.82 3.59 -6.75
N ASP A 39 -15.79 4.20 -7.93
CA ASP A 39 -16.82 5.13 -8.40
C ASP A 39 -18.20 4.46 -8.56
N ASP A 40 -18.24 3.15 -8.75
CA ASP A 40 -19.44 2.33 -8.63
C ASP A 40 -19.55 1.79 -7.20
N PRO A 41 -20.56 2.19 -6.40
CA PRO A 41 -20.69 1.76 -5.01
C PRO A 41 -20.96 0.26 -4.83
N THR A 42 -21.33 -0.45 -5.90
CA THR A 42 -21.52 -1.92 -5.89
C THR A 42 -20.21 -2.68 -6.01
N LEU A 43 -19.12 -1.98 -6.34
CA LEU A 43 -17.80 -2.56 -6.59
C LEU A 43 -16.76 -2.01 -5.63
N SER A 44 -15.87 -2.88 -5.19
CA SER A 44 -14.67 -2.53 -4.42
C SER A 44 -13.41 -2.88 -5.19
N ARG A 45 -12.39 -2.05 -5.03
CA ARG A 45 -11.03 -2.31 -5.48
C ARG A 45 -10.21 -2.82 -4.31
N CYS A 46 -9.64 -4.01 -4.45
CA CYS A 46 -8.70 -4.58 -3.50
C CYS A 46 -7.32 -4.64 -4.12
N THR A 47 -6.30 -4.20 -3.39
CA THR A 47 -4.90 -4.35 -3.79
C THR A 47 -4.21 -5.21 -2.74
N ILE A 48 -3.58 -6.30 -3.17
CA ILE A 48 -2.86 -7.24 -2.31
C ILE A 48 -1.39 -7.24 -2.71
N LEU A 49 -0.52 -7.08 -1.72
CA LEU A 49 0.90 -7.35 -1.83
C LEU A 49 1.18 -8.72 -1.22
N THR A 50 1.86 -9.56 -1.96
CA THR A 50 2.35 -10.86 -1.49
C THR A 50 3.77 -11.11 -1.99
N THR A 51 4.52 -11.91 -1.27
CA THR A 51 5.86 -12.34 -1.66
C THR A 51 5.86 -13.85 -1.86
N GLY A 52 6.38 -14.30 -3.01
CA GLY A 52 6.43 -15.73 -3.36
C GLY A 52 7.11 -15.98 -4.69
N GLU A 53 7.05 -17.23 -5.14
CA GLU A 53 7.50 -17.61 -6.48
C GLU A 53 6.51 -17.13 -7.55
N LYS A 54 6.98 -16.99 -8.79
CA LYS A 54 6.14 -16.53 -9.92
C LYS A 54 4.97 -17.47 -10.17
N ASP A 55 5.22 -18.76 -10.14
CA ASP A 55 4.21 -19.80 -10.37
C ASP A 55 3.11 -19.77 -9.30
N GLU A 56 3.46 -19.43 -8.06
CA GLU A 56 2.50 -19.24 -6.97
C GLU A 56 1.58 -18.05 -7.23
N ALA A 57 2.14 -16.91 -7.64
CA ALA A 57 1.36 -15.71 -7.98
C ALA A 57 0.41 -15.96 -9.17
N GLU A 58 0.86 -16.67 -10.19
CA GLU A 58 0.01 -17.07 -11.29
C GLU A 58 -1.14 -18.01 -10.85
N GLN A 59 -0.84 -18.97 -9.98
CA GLN A 59 -1.86 -19.86 -9.42
C GLN A 59 -2.88 -19.09 -8.59
N ILE A 60 -2.45 -18.17 -7.73
CA ILE A 60 -3.35 -17.30 -6.96
C ILE A 60 -4.27 -16.53 -7.91
N THR A 61 -3.72 -15.89 -8.93
CA THR A 61 -4.48 -15.12 -9.92
C THR A 61 -5.55 -15.98 -10.60
N LYS A 62 -5.18 -17.20 -11.04
CA LYS A 62 -6.11 -18.16 -11.65
C LYS A 62 -7.23 -18.60 -10.69
N GLN A 63 -6.93 -18.76 -9.41
CA GLN A 63 -7.92 -19.14 -8.41
C GLN A 63 -8.84 -17.97 -8.03
N LEU A 64 -8.31 -16.75 -7.94
CA LEU A 64 -9.12 -15.55 -7.71
C LEU A 64 -10.19 -15.35 -8.78
N HIS A 65 -9.85 -15.58 -10.05
CA HIS A 65 -10.83 -15.54 -11.17
C HIS A 65 -11.99 -16.54 -11.06
N LYS A 66 -11.87 -17.57 -10.24
CA LYS A 66 -12.94 -18.55 -10.02
C LYS A 66 -13.94 -18.14 -8.94
N LEU A 67 -13.62 -17.11 -8.15
CA LEU A 67 -14.52 -16.59 -7.13
C LEU A 67 -15.66 -15.81 -7.80
N VAL A 68 -16.91 -16.17 -7.50
CA VAL A 68 -18.10 -15.54 -8.09
C VAL A 68 -18.15 -14.03 -7.82
N CYS A 69 -17.64 -13.59 -6.66
CA CYS A 69 -17.61 -12.19 -6.27
C CYS A 69 -16.45 -11.38 -6.91
N VAL A 70 -15.61 -12.01 -7.74
CA VAL A 70 -14.46 -11.36 -8.39
C VAL A 70 -14.76 -11.14 -9.87
N PHE A 71 -14.75 -9.88 -10.31
CA PHE A 71 -14.97 -9.51 -11.71
C PHE A 71 -13.68 -9.52 -12.51
N ARG A 72 -12.60 -8.99 -11.93
CA ARG A 72 -11.28 -8.92 -12.58
C ARG A 72 -10.14 -9.05 -11.59
N VAL A 73 -9.02 -9.58 -12.09
CA VAL A 73 -7.74 -9.64 -11.40
C VAL A 73 -6.66 -9.19 -12.37
N SER A 74 -5.71 -8.39 -11.89
CA SER A 74 -4.53 -7.95 -12.64
C SER A 74 -3.30 -8.02 -11.75
N ALA A 75 -2.21 -8.57 -12.27
CA ALA A 75 -0.89 -8.58 -11.66
C ALA A 75 -0.13 -7.33 -12.13
N LEU A 76 -0.24 -6.23 -11.39
CA LEU A 76 0.17 -4.89 -11.81
C LEU A 76 1.65 -4.76 -12.20
N LEU A 77 2.55 -5.53 -11.58
CA LEU A 77 3.98 -5.47 -11.88
C LEU A 77 4.38 -6.29 -13.11
N GLU A 78 3.49 -7.17 -13.58
CA GLU A 78 3.71 -8.06 -14.71
C GLU A 78 3.08 -7.52 -16.01
N GLU A 79 2.33 -6.43 -15.95
CA GLU A 79 1.78 -5.77 -17.12
C GLU A 79 2.89 -5.15 -17.99
N ALA A 80 2.71 -5.16 -19.30
CA ALA A 80 3.72 -4.73 -20.27
C ALA A 80 4.25 -3.29 -20.05
N GLU A 81 3.41 -2.40 -19.57
CA GLU A 81 3.75 -1.01 -19.25
C GLU A 81 4.05 -0.80 -17.76
N GLY A 82 3.94 -1.86 -16.95
CA GLY A 82 4.10 -1.85 -15.50
C GLY A 82 2.94 -1.20 -14.74
N GLY A 83 3.09 -1.06 -13.43
CA GLY A 83 2.11 -0.45 -12.53
C GLY A 83 2.63 0.82 -11.87
N LEU A 84 1.71 1.64 -11.43
CA LEU A 84 1.95 2.74 -10.47
C LEU A 84 1.44 2.30 -9.12
N GLU A 85 2.24 2.50 -8.10
CA GLU A 85 1.86 2.20 -6.72
C GLU A 85 2.14 3.39 -5.81
N ARG A 86 1.28 3.58 -4.83
CA ARG A 86 1.44 4.60 -3.79
C ARG A 86 0.87 4.08 -2.47
N GLU A 87 1.44 4.59 -1.39
CA GLU A 87 0.89 4.46 -0.05
C GLU A 87 1.05 5.77 0.72
N LEU A 88 0.21 5.96 1.72
CA LEU A 88 0.29 7.04 2.69
C LEU A 88 0.98 6.52 3.95
N VAL A 89 1.95 7.29 4.45
CA VAL A 89 2.64 7.01 5.71
C VAL A 89 2.45 8.19 6.66
N LEU A 90 2.06 7.91 7.89
CA LEU A 90 2.06 8.87 8.99
C LEU A 90 3.14 8.47 9.98
N VAL A 91 4.02 9.42 10.32
CA VAL A 91 5.12 9.19 11.26
C VAL A 91 5.10 10.22 12.36
N LYS A 92 5.10 9.75 13.60
CA LYS A 92 5.18 10.60 14.79
C LYS A 92 6.60 10.56 15.33
N LEU A 93 7.20 11.73 15.53
CA LEU A 93 8.60 11.93 15.85
C LEU A 93 8.77 12.70 17.16
N TYR A 94 9.71 12.27 18.00
CA TYR A 94 10.09 13.01 19.20
C TYR A 94 11.14 14.08 18.86
N THR A 95 10.75 15.34 18.95
CA THR A 95 11.56 16.51 18.53
C THR A 95 11.79 17.49 19.69
N PRO A 96 12.57 17.10 20.72
CA PRO A 96 12.66 17.84 21.99
C PRO A 96 13.37 19.18 21.89
N ASN A 97 14.18 19.40 20.87
CA ASN A 97 15.00 20.62 20.74
C ASN A 97 14.96 21.19 19.33
N ARG A 98 15.44 22.43 19.19
CA ARG A 98 15.42 23.17 17.93
C ARG A 98 16.26 22.50 16.83
N SER A 99 17.42 21.94 17.17
CA SER A 99 18.31 21.31 16.18
C SER A 99 17.62 20.16 15.48
N ILE A 100 17.02 19.23 16.25
CA ILE A 100 16.27 18.09 15.70
C ILE A 100 15.09 18.57 14.88
N ARG A 101 14.37 19.60 15.32
CA ARG A 101 13.23 20.17 14.56
C ARG A 101 13.67 20.71 13.21
N ASP A 102 14.79 21.43 13.16
CA ASP A 102 15.29 22.00 11.91
C ASP A 102 15.79 20.90 10.96
N GLU A 103 16.41 19.82 11.48
CA GLU A 103 16.78 18.64 10.69
C GLU A 103 15.55 17.91 10.14
N VAL A 104 14.51 17.69 10.96
CA VAL A 104 13.26 17.05 10.53
C VAL A 104 12.55 17.88 9.45
N LYS A 105 12.52 19.20 9.58
CA LYS A 105 11.99 20.09 8.53
C LYS A 105 12.76 19.97 7.23
N SER A 106 14.09 19.96 7.30
CA SER A 106 14.94 19.81 6.11
C SER A 106 14.69 18.47 5.41
N LEU A 107 14.52 17.38 6.18
CA LEU A 107 14.16 16.07 5.62
C LEU A 107 12.75 16.07 5.01
N ALA A 108 11.78 16.68 5.69
CA ALA A 108 10.43 16.81 5.16
C ALA A 108 10.44 17.53 3.80
N ASP A 109 11.19 18.59 3.65
CA ASP A 109 11.35 19.32 2.38
C ASP A 109 12.00 18.45 1.30
N ILE A 110 13.07 17.70 1.62
CA ILE A 110 13.78 16.82 0.68
C ILE A 110 12.86 15.69 0.17
N PHE A 111 12.11 15.08 1.07
CA PHE A 111 11.18 13.98 0.72
C PHE A 111 9.81 14.47 0.24
N HIS A 112 9.57 15.77 0.21
CA HIS A 112 8.25 16.36 -0.05
C HIS A 112 7.15 15.86 0.90
N ALA A 113 7.56 15.56 2.15
CA ALA A 113 6.64 15.20 3.21
C ALA A 113 6.01 16.46 3.83
N ARG A 114 4.83 16.32 4.39
CA ARG A 114 4.13 17.42 5.04
C ARG A 114 4.13 17.25 6.56
N ILE A 115 4.36 18.32 7.29
CA ILE A 115 4.11 18.35 8.73
C ILE A 115 2.64 18.66 8.92
N ILE A 116 1.87 17.70 9.43
CA ILE A 116 0.42 17.79 9.58
C ILE A 116 -0.03 18.10 11.01
N ASP A 117 0.83 17.82 11.98
CA ASP A 117 0.63 18.17 13.38
C ASP A 117 1.96 18.47 14.04
N LEU A 118 1.99 19.43 14.97
CA LEU A 118 3.18 19.76 15.74
C LEU A 118 2.82 20.35 17.11
N ASN A 119 3.62 19.98 18.10
CA ASN A 119 3.60 20.62 19.41
C ASN A 119 5.03 20.87 19.92
N ALA A 120 5.19 21.15 21.22
CA ALA A 120 6.49 21.49 21.79
C ALA A 120 7.55 20.37 21.64
N GLU A 121 7.16 19.10 21.55
CA GLU A 121 8.08 17.96 21.56
C GLU A 121 7.80 16.92 20.48
N ILE A 122 6.67 17.02 19.78
CA ILE A 122 6.25 16.03 18.80
C ILE A 122 5.93 16.68 17.47
N PHE A 123 6.46 16.11 16.38
CA PHE A 123 6.04 16.40 15.02
C PHE A 123 5.38 15.15 14.43
N THR A 124 4.29 15.35 13.69
CA THR A 124 3.67 14.29 12.89
C THR A 124 3.81 14.64 11.41
N LEU A 125 4.47 13.76 10.66
CA LEU A 125 4.68 13.92 9.24
C LEU A 125 3.75 13.00 8.46
N GLU A 126 3.32 13.49 7.31
CA GLU A 126 2.62 12.74 6.27
C GLU A 126 3.55 12.61 5.06
N PHE A 127 3.69 11.41 4.55
CA PHE A 127 4.43 11.11 3.32
C PHE A 127 3.58 10.26 2.38
N VAL A 128 3.69 10.51 1.08
CA VAL A 128 3.05 9.71 0.04
C VAL A 128 4.11 9.31 -0.98
N GLY A 129 4.28 8.01 -1.18
CA GLY A 129 5.27 7.45 -2.11
C GLY A 129 5.02 5.99 -2.44
N SER A 130 5.92 5.39 -3.22
CA SER A 130 5.97 3.93 -3.38
C SER A 130 6.43 3.26 -2.08
N SER A 131 6.26 1.96 -1.97
CA SER A 131 6.73 1.22 -0.78
C SER A 131 8.23 1.42 -0.53
N ALA A 132 9.05 1.40 -1.58
CA ALA A 132 10.50 1.59 -1.45
C ALA A 132 10.86 3.03 -1.00
N GLU A 133 10.15 4.05 -1.50
CA GLU A 133 10.32 5.43 -1.06
C GLU A 133 9.88 5.61 0.39
N SER A 134 8.80 4.96 0.81
CA SER A 134 8.30 4.95 2.19
C SER A 134 9.30 4.31 3.16
N ASP A 135 9.86 3.16 2.77
CA ASP A 135 10.86 2.46 3.58
C ASP A 135 12.13 3.31 3.75
N ASN A 136 12.61 3.92 2.66
CA ASN A 136 13.75 4.83 2.70
C ASN A 136 13.48 6.07 3.56
N PHE A 137 12.29 6.65 3.48
CA PHE A 137 11.87 7.79 4.30
C PHE A 137 11.90 7.45 5.79
N ILE A 138 11.28 6.33 6.19
CA ILE A 138 11.23 5.88 7.58
C ILE A 138 12.64 5.55 8.09
N GLU A 139 13.46 4.84 7.30
CA GLU A 139 14.83 4.49 7.66
C GLU A 139 15.70 5.74 7.86
N THR A 140 15.57 6.73 6.97
CA THR A 140 16.32 7.98 7.05
C THR A 140 15.93 8.79 8.29
N LEU A 141 14.64 8.90 8.58
CA LEU A 141 14.16 9.55 9.82
C LEU A 141 14.71 8.85 11.06
N GLY A 142 14.65 7.52 11.12
CA GLY A 142 15.10 6.75 12.27
C GLY A 142 16.61 6.87 12.58
N LYS A 143 17.43 7.33 11.63
CA LYS A 143 18.87 7.62 11.84
C LYS A 143 19.11 8.97 12.54
N ILE A 144 18.14 9.87 12.52
CA ILE A 144 18.30 11.27 12.96
C ILE A 144 17.45 11.57 14.19
N VAL A 145 16.25 10.97 14.27
CA VAL A 145 15.25 11.28 15.28
C VAL A 145 14.59 10.01 15.80
N GLU A 146 14.16 10.07 17.06
CA GLU A 146 13.41 8.98 17.67
C GLU A 146 11.99 8.93 17.08
N ILE A 147 11.66 7.79 16.42
CA ILE A 147 10.33 7.53 15.91
C ILE A 147 9.48 6.95 17.05
N GLN A 148 8.36 7.61 17.33
CA GLN A 148 7.41 7.17 18.36
C GLN A 148 6.36 6.20 17.78
N GLU A 149 5.90 6.47 16.56
CA GLU A 149 4.85 5.70 15.91
C GLU A 149 4.93 5.81 14.39
N VAL A 150 4.66 4.71 13.70
CA VAL A 150 4.51 4.66 12.24
C VAL A 150 3.19 4.01 11.91
N VAL A 151 2.39 4.66 11.06
CA VAL A 151 1.16 4.09 10.49
C VAL A 151 1.24 4.15 8.97
N ARG A 152 0.91 3.03 8.32
CA ARG A 152 0.88 2.92 6.85
C ARG A 152 -0.52 2.56 6.40
N SER A 153 -1.00 3.23 5.35
CA SER A 153 -2.31 2.91 4.76
C SER A 153 -2.33 1.56 4.07
N GLY A 154 -1.17 1.06 3.72
CA GLY A 154 -1.02 0.02 2.72
C GLY A 154 -1.03 0.58 1.30
N LEU A 155 -0.62 -0.27 0.39
CA LEU A 155 -0.37 0.03 -1.01
C LEU A 155 -1.68 0.09 -1.80
N VAL A 156 -1.83 1.12 -2.61
CA VAL A 156 -2.80 1.16 -3.72
C VAL A 156 -2.05 1.13 -5.04
N GLY A 157 -2.62 0.46 -6.05
CA GLY A 157 -1.98 0.31 -7.34
C GLY A 157 -2.93 0.44 -8.52
N ILE A 158 -2.40 0.95 -9.63
CA ILE A 158 -3.10 1.08 -10.90
C ILE A 158 -2.12 0.77 -12.05
N ALA A 159 -2.62 0.17 -13.12
CA ALA A 159 -1.83 -0.04 -14.33
C ALA A 159 -1.46 1.28 -14.99
N LYS A 160 -0.31 1.33 -15.65
CA LYS A 160 0.10 2.48 -16.47
C LYS A 160 -0.62 2.47 -17.82
N GLY A 161 -0.52 3.61 -18.52
CA GLY A 161 -1.01 3.77 -19.89
C GLY A 161 -2.53 3.70 -20.00
N SER A 162 -3.01 3.08 -21.06
CA SER A 162 -4.43 2.97 -21.38
C SER A 162 -5.14 1.77 -20.75
N HIS A 163 -4.41 0.97 -19.97
CA HIS A 163 -4.98 -0.17 -19.28
C HIS A 163 -5.81 0.27 -18.07
N PHE A 164 -7.06 -0.18 -18.02
CA PHE A 164 -7.95 0.10 -16.91
C PHE A 164 -8.76 -1.13 -16.54
N MET A 165 -9.12 -1.23 -15.27
CA MET A 165 -9.89 -2.33 -14.73
C MET A 165 -11.34 -1.89 -14.54
N LYS A 166 -12.20 -2.37 -15.43
CA LYS A 166 -13.67 -2.28 -15.35
C LYS A 166 -14.28 -3.67 -15.39
N PRO A 167 -15.52 -3.85 -14.90
CA PRO A 167 -16.25 -5.10 -15.00
C PRO A 167 -16.33 -5.67 -16.41
#